data_f5f0293bdb2cbd07e02f7f833b3ebc10
#
_entry.id   f5f0293bdb2cbd07e02f7f833b3ebc10
#
_cell.length_a   1.000
_cell.length_b   1.000
_cell.length_c   1.000
_cell.angle_alpha   90.00
_cell.angle_beta   90.00
_cell.angle_gamma   90.00
#
_symmetry.space_group_name_H-M   'P 1'
#
loop_
_entity.id
_entity.type
_entity.pdbx_description
1 polymer ?
#
loop_
_entity_poly.entity_id
_entity_poly.type
_entity_poly.pdbx_seq_one_letter_code
_entity_poly.pdbx_strand_id
1 'polypeptide(L)'
;MNRNGYYDDLKILAAQVRAEHGLHSARVTRTDLRRIYSKCGIQIDLWPYKFKNLRGAFFCDELGMTVMLAKGLPEDPMAFTMAHELKHYFKDRELGLSYCDLSNEDKPLEVGAEVFAAEFLFPDADFIAHLNAMGVSVGRCSPETLVHLKRETRTTLSYAGMAIKAERLGFAPRDTVTAFKGWKKLEEQLYGVNPWKARAASRRGRQRPN
;
A
#
# COMPACT_ATOMS: atom_id res chain seq x y z
N MET A 1 1.66 16.68 -21.10
CA MET A 1 1.91 15.27 -20.72
C MET A 1 0.55 14.57 -20.66
N ASN A 2 0.33 13.49 -21.40
CA ASN A 2 -0.92 12.69 -21.31
C ASN A 2 -0.89 11.95 -19.97
N ARG A 3 -1.76 12.36 -19.03
CA ARG A 3 -1.82 11.76 -17.68
C ARG A 3 -2.05 10.24 -17.70
N ASN A 4 -2.86 9.74 -18.63
CA ASN A 4 -3.14 8.31 -18.71
C ASN A 4 -1.88 7.53 -19.12
N GLY A 5 -1.14 7.99 -20.13
CA GLY A 5 0.12 7.37 -20.54
C GLY A 5 1.16 7.33 -19.42
N TYR A 6 1.28 8.42 -18.65
CA TYR A 6 2.21 8.47 -17.51
C TYR A 6 1.87 7.43 -16.43
N TYR A 7 0.60 7.25 -16.08
CA TYR A 7 0.21 6.27 -15.08
C TYR A 7 0.32 4.82 -15.59
N ASP A 8 0.12 4.60 -16.88
CA ASP A 8 0.33 3.29 -17.49
C ASP A 8 1.82 2.91 -17.50
N ASP A 9 2.72 3.86 -17.81
CA ASP A 9 4.17 3.69 -17.70
C ASP A 9 4.60 3.32 -16.26
N LEU A 10 3.98 3.93 -15.24
CA LEU A 10 4.27 3.62 -13.84
C LEU A 10 3.80 2.22 -13.43
N LYS A 11 2.70 1.72 -13.99
CA LYS A 11 2.27 0.34 -13.77
C LYS A 11 3.21 -0.66 -14.44
N ILE A 12 3.66 -0.35 -15.65
CA ILE A 12 4.68 -1.16 -16.34
C ILE A 12 5.96 -1.21 -15.52
N LEU A 13 6.41 -0.06 -15.01
CA LEU A 13 7.58 0.02 -14.13
C LEU A 13 7.37 -0.82 -12.85
N ALA A 14 6.21 -0.75 -12.22
CA ALA A 14 5.91 -1.56 -11.05
C ALA A 14 5.99 -3.06 -11.35
N ALA A 15 5.46 -3.50 -12.49
CA ALA A 15 5.54 -4.90 -12.92
C ALA A 15 6.99 -5.33 -13.20
N GLN A 16 7.81 -4.49 -13.85
CA GLN A 16 9.22 -4.75 -14.09
C GLN A 16 10.01 -4.91 -12.78
N VAL A 17 9.86 -3.97 -11.86
CA VAL A 17 10.52 -4.03 -10.55
C VAL A 17 10.10 -5.27 -9.76
N ARG A 18 8.83 -5.66 -9.81
CA ARG A 18 8.35 -6.91 -9.20
C ARG A 18 9.05 -8.13 -9.81
N ALA A 19 9.13 -8.20 -11.13
CA ALA A 19 9.77 -9.32 -11.84
C ALA A 19 11.27 -9.42 -11.50
N GLU A 20 12.00 -8.31 -11.53
CA GLU A 20 13.42 -8.23 -11.20
C GLU A 20 13.74 -8.68 -9.76
N HIS A 21 12.78 -8.49 -8.86
CA HIS A 21 12.95 -8.86 -7.45
C HIS A 21 12.22 -10.15 -7.04
N GLY A 22 11.64 -10.88 -8.02
CA GLY A 22 11.01 -12.18 -7.80
C GLY A 22 9.73 -12.11 -6.97
N LEU A 23 8.95 -11.02 -7.09
CA LEU A 23 7.69 -10.84 -6.39
C LEU A 23 6.53 -11.37 -7.24
N HIS A 24 6.09 -12.61 -6.96
CA HIS A 24 5.06 -13.30 -7.74
C HIS A 24 3.69 -13.38 -7.05
N SER A 25 3.55 -12.79 -5.86
CA SER A 25 2.29 -12.82 -5.11
C SER A 25 1.81 -11.44 -4.71
N ALA A 26 0.52 -11.30 -4.44
CA ALA A 26 -0.06 -10.06 -3.91
C ALA A 26 0.41 -9.72 -2.47
N ARG A 27 1.10 -10.64 -1.79
CA ARG A 27 1.69 -10.38 -0.48
C ARG A 27 3.12 -9.87 -0.64
N VAL A 28 3.28 -8.56 -0.62
CA VAL A 28 4.58 -7.89 -0.55
C VAL A 28 4.82 -7.43 0.87
N THR A 29 5.79 -8.03 1.55
CA THR A 29 6.07 -7.74 2.96
C THR A 29 7.07 -6.59 3.12
N ARG A 30 7.13 -6.03 4.34
CA ARG A 30 8.19 -5.09 4.72
C ARG A 30 9.59 -5.68 4.52
N THR A 31 9.77 -6.99 4.71
CA THR A 31 11.05 -7.67 4.49
C THR A 31 11.43 -7.68 3.01
N ASP A 32 10.47 -7.92 2.13
CA ASP A 32 10.70 -7.86 0.68
C ASP A 32 11.13 -6.47 0.23
N LEU A 33 10.43 -5.44 0.70
CA LEU A 33 10.75 -4.04 0.41
C LEU A 33 12.13 -3.65 0.95
N ARG A 34 12.49 -4.07 2.16
CA ARG A 34 13.84 -3.83 2.71
C ARG A 34 14.93 -4.48 1.88
N ARG A 35 14.68 -5.69 1.35
CA ARG A 35 15.60 -6.38 0.45
C ARG A 35 15.79 -5.60 -0.84
N ILE A 36 14.72 -5.02 -1.40
CA ILE A 36 14.80 -4.17 -2.59
C ILE A 36 15.62 -2.92 -2.29
N TYR A 37 15.32 -2.20 -1.21
CA TYR A 37 16.08 -1.03 -0.80
C TYR A 37 17.57 -1.31 -0.63
N SER A 38 17.90 -2.41 0.04
CA SER A 38 19.30 -2.85 0.21
C SER A 38 19.99 -3.09 -1.14
N LYS A 39 19.31 -3.76 -2.09
CA LYS A 39 19.85 -3.99 -3.44
C LYS A 39 20.02 -2.70 -4.24
N CYS A 40 19.16 -1.71 -4.02
CA CYS A 40 19.24 -0.38 -4.63
C CYS A 40 20.24 0.56 -3.95
N GLY A 41 20.88 0.13 -2.86
CA GLY A 41 21.81 0.98 -2.09
C GLY A 41 21.11 2.09 -1.31
N ILE A 42 19.80 1.95 -1.04
CA ILE A 42 19.01 2.95 -0.30
C ILE A 42 19.05 2.63 1.19
N GLN A 43 19.45 3.59 2.00
CA GLN A 43 19.40 3.51 3.45
C GLN A 43 17.97 3.76 3.96
N ILE A 44 17.60 3.09 5.06
CA ILE A 44 16.30 3.31 5.71
C ILE A 44 16.53 3.97 7.06
N ASP A 45 15.97 5.15 7.25
CA ASP A 45 15.91 5.85 8.52
C ASP A 45 14.49 5.80 9.12
N LEU A 46 14.39 5.38 10.38
CA LEU A 46 13.12 5.24 11.08
C LEU A 46 12.95 6.38 12.09
N TRP A 47 12.13 7.34 11.73
CA TRP A 47 11.87 8.50 12.57
C TRP A 47 10.92 8.20 13.72
N PRO A 48 11.29 8.53 14.95
CA PRO A 48 10.49 8.25 16.13
C PRO A 48 9.28 9.17 16.28
N TYR A 49 9.30 10.32 15.62
CA TYR A 49 8.26 11.34 15.73
C TYR A 49 7.13 11.10 14.73
N LYS A 50 5.88 11.29 15.20
CA LYS A 50 4.71 11.35 14.33
C LYS A 50 4.65 12.73 13.72
N PHE A 51 5.12 12.89 12.51
CA PHE A 51 4.73 14.04 11.71
C PHE A 51 3.23 13.90 11.40
N LYS A 52 2.47 14.98 11.62
CA LYS A 52 1.01 14.93 11.44
C LYS A 52 0.59 14.42 10.07
N ASN A 53 1.43 14.62 9.06
CA ASN A 53 1.07 14.48 7.65
C ASN A 53 2.13 13.76 6.81
N LEU A 54 3.32 13.49 7.32
CA LEU A 54 4.39 12.84 6.59
C LEU A 54 4.55 11.39 7.06
N ARG A 55 4.42 10.43 6.15
CA ARG A 55 4.61 9.00 6.43
C ARG A 55 5.97 8.51 5.99
N GLY A 56 6.52 9.08 4.91
CA GLY A 56 7.82 8.79 4.35
C GLY A 56 8.35 9.97 3.55
N ALA A 57 9.65 9.94 3.22
CA ALA A 57 10.29 10.85 2.29
C ALA A 57 11.53 10.18 1.69
N PHE A 58 11.76 10.37 0.41
CA PHE A 58 12.96 9.94 -0.29
C PHE A 58 13.93 11.12 -0.46
N PHE A 59 15.20 10.88 -0.15
CA PHE A 59 16.29 11.83 -0.29
C PHE A 59 17.39 11.22 -1.17
N CYS A 60 17.90 12.02 -2.09
CA CYS A 60 19.06 11.70 -2.91
C CYS A 60 19.99 12.93 -2.92
N ASP A 61 21.08 12.86 -2.19
CA ASP A 61 22.05 13.95 -2.03
C ASP A 61 23.50 13.42 -2.08
N GLU A 62 24.47 14.27 -1.77
CA GLU A 62 25.90 13.91 -1.75
C GLU A 62 26.25 12.82 -0.73
N LEU A 63 25.43 12.63 0.30
CA LEU A 63 25.61 11.60 1.33
C LEU A 63 25.04 10.25 0.88
N GLY A 64 24.30 10.20 -0.23
CA GLY A 64 23.71 9.00 -0.78
C GLY A 64 22.19 9.04 -0.86
N MET A 65 21.59 7.86 -0.91
CA MET A 65 20.14 7.70 -1.01
C MET A 65 19.55 7.18 0.30
N THR A 66 18.59 7.93 0.83
CA THR A 66 17.94 7.60 2.10
C THR A 66 16.42 7.69 1.97
N VAL A 67 15.72 6.71 2.53
CA VAL A 67 14.28 6.79 2.75
C VAL A 67 14.01 6.92 4.24
N MET A 68 13.40 8.03 4.61
CA MET A 68 12.92 8.29 5.95
C MET A 68 11.50 7.78 6.08
N LEU A 69 11.22 6.98 7.11
CA LEU A 69 9.90 6.38 7.35
C LEU A 69 9.43 6.66 8.79
N ALA A 70 8.16 6.96 8.96
CA ALA A 70 7.57 7.14 10.29
C ALA A 70 7.60 5.82 11.07
N LYS A 71 8.27 5.81 12.23
CA LYS A 71 8.35 4.65 13.12
C LYS A 71 6.97 4.30 13.68
N GLY A 72 6.63 3.01 13.62
CA GLY A 72 5.39 2.53 14.25
C GLY A 72 4.18 2.52 13.32
N LEU A 73 4.35 2.78 12.02
CA LEU A 73 3.28 2.52 11.05
C LEU A 73 2.87 1.03 11.10
N PRO A 74 1.56 0.71 11.04
CA PRO A 74 1.07 -0.65 10.83
C PRO A 74 1.63 -1.26 9.53
N GLU A 75 1.53 -2.59 9.38
CA GLU A 75 2.12 -3.32 8.23
C GLU A 75 1.69 -2.77 6.88
N ASP A 76 0.38 -2.64 6.64
CA ASP A 76 -0.13 -2.15 5.35
C ASP A 76 0.29 -0.70 5.02
N PRO A 77 0.09 0.30 5.91
CA PRO A 77 0.61 1.65 5.69
C PRO A 77 2.13 1.70 5.50
N MET A 78 2.90 0.90 6.24
CA MET A 78 4.35 0.85 6.09
C MET A 78 4.74 0.31 4.71
N ALA A 79 4.14 -0.80 4.28
CA ALA A 79 4.41 -1.38 2.97
C ALA A 79 4.01 -0.40 1.84
N PHE A 80 2.86 0.27 1.98
CA PHE A 80 2.42 1.27 1.00
C PHE A 80 3.39 2.45 0.92
N THR A 81 3.79 3.02 2.07
CA THR A 81 4.76 4.11 2.10
C THR A 81 6.09 3.68 1.48
N MET A 82 6.61 2.52 1.84
CA MET A 82 7.85 2.02 1.24
C MET A 82 7.73 1.84 -0.28
N ALA A 83 6.62 1.28 -0.78
CA ALA A 83 6.40 1.15 -2.22
C ALA A 83 6.25 2.52 -2.91
N HIS A 84 5.62 3.49 -2.26
CA HIS A 84 5.49 4.86 -2.72
C HIS A 84 6.87 5.53 -2.90
N GLU A 85 7.74 5.43 -1.89
CA GLU A 85 9.10 5.99 -1.95
C GLU A 85 10.00 5.29 -3.00
N LEU A 86 9.75 4.00 -3.31
CA LEU A 86 10.44 3.32 -4.40
C LEU A 86 10.17 3.96 -5.76
N LYS A 87 8.97 4.50 -6.01
CA LYS A 87 8.69 5.22 -7.26
C LYS A 87 9.59 6.44 -7.39
N HIS A 88 9.78 7.21 -6.32
CA HIS A 88 10.66 8.38 -6.33
C HIS A 88 12.11 7.98 -6.64
N TYR A 89 12.57 6.88 -6.10
CA TYR A 89 13.88 6.33 -6.46
C TYR A 89 13.98 5.95 -7.94
N PHE A 90 13.03 5.18 -8.48
CA PHE A 90 13.12 4.68 -9.85
C PHE A 90 12.87 5.75 -10.93
N LYS A 91 12.04 6.75 -10.63
CA LYS A 91 11.56 7.69 -11.63
C LYS A 91 11.96 9.14 -11.39
N ASP A 92 12.16 9.55 -10.14
CA ASP A 92 12.29 10.96 -9.78
C ASP A 92 13.64 11.30 -9.13
N ARG A 93 14.54 10.33 -8.94
CA ARG A 93 15.83 10.55 -8.23
C ARG A 93 16.66 11.70 -8.81
N GLU A 94 16.55 11.96 -10.11
CA GLU A 94 17.27 13.03 -10.79
C GLU A 94 16.70 14.42 -10.49
N LEU A 95 15.49 14.49 -9.92
CA LEU A 95 14.85 15.74 -9.51
C LEU A 95 15.35 16.25 -8.14
N GLY A 96 16.23 15.49 -7.48
CA GLY A 96 16.75 15.80 -6.14
C GLY A 96 15.78 15.41 -5.02
N LEU A 97 15.57 16.32 -4.07
CA LEU A 97 14.70 16.07 -2.91
C LEU A 97 13.23 15.91 -3.29
N SER A 98 12.66 14.74 -2.99
CA SER A 98 11.22 14.49 -3.09
C SER A 98 10.62 14.47 -1.69
N TYR A 99 9.93 15.55 -1.33
CA TYR A 99 9.16 15.62 -0.09
C TYR A 99 7.71 15.21 -0.34
N CYS A 100 7.28 14.14 0.28
CA CYS A 100 5.88 13.75 0.34
C CYS A 100 5.19 14.46 1.50
N ASP A 101 4.82 15.72 1.30
CA ASP A 101 4.05 16.48 2.27
C ASP A 101 2.62 16.71 1.73
N LEU A 102 1.66 16.97 2.60
CA LEU A 102 0.25 17.19 2.23
C LEU A 102 0.03 18.38 1.28
N SER A 103 0.95 19.33 1.21
CA SER A 103 0.87 20.44 0.26
C SER A 103 1.11 20.00 -1.19
N ASN A 104 1.60 18.77 -1.37
CA ASN A 104 1.98 18.19 -2.65
C ASN A 104 1.08 17.00 -3.07
N GLU A 105 0.13 16.57 -2.25
CA GLU A 105 -0.70 15.38 -2.51
C GLU A 105 -1.41 15.38 -3.87
N ASP A 106 -1.78 16.54 -4.40
CA ASP A 106 -2.44 16.68 -5.71
C ASP A 106 -1.47 16.82 -6.89
N LYS A 107 -0.16 16.85 -6.64
CA LYS A 107 0.80 16.94 -7.75
C LYS A 107 0.86 15.63 -8.52
N PRO A 108 0.98 15.65 -9.84
CA PRO A 108 1.04 14.44 -10.66
C PRO A 108 2.11 13.44 -10.24
N LEU A 109 3.20 13.91 -9.64
CA LEU A 109 4.28 13.06 -9.11
C LEU A 109 3.82 12.21 -7.92
N GLU A 110 3.08 12.80 -6.98
CA GLU A 110 2.57 12.12 -5.78
C GLU A 110 1.46 11.14 -6.14
N VAL A 111 0.50 11.58 -6.96
CA VAL A 111 -0.53 10.68 -7.49
C VAL A 111 0.09 9.53 -8.27
N GLY A 112 1.16 9.79 -9.03
CA GLY A 112 1.95 8.76 -9.71
C GLY A 112 2.59 7.77 -8.73
N ALA A 113 3.09 8.24 -7.59
CA ALA A 113 3.67 7.37 -6.57
C ALA A 113 2.61 6.48 -5.89
N GLU A 114 1.39 6.99 -5.69
CA GLU A 114 0.26 6.18 -5.23
C GLU A 114 -0.16 5.12 -6.25
N VAL A 115 -0.23 5.48 -7.54
CA VAL A 115 -0.53 4.53 -8.63
C VAL A 115 0.51 3.43 -8.70
N PHE A 116 1.79 3.79 -8.68
CA PHE A 116 2.88 2.82 -8.65
C PHE A 116 2.79 1.91 -7.42
N ALA A 117 2.63 2.46 -6.22
CA ALA A 117 2.55 1.69 -4.98
C ALA A 117 1.37 0.71 -4.97
N ALA A 118 0.20 1.14 -5.43
CA ALA A 118 -0.98 0.28 -5.51
C ALA A 118 -0.80 -0.87 -6.50
N GLU A 119 -0.15 -0.60 -7.65
CA GLU A 119 0.18 -1.61 -8.65
C GLU A 119 1.29 -2.55 -8.16
N PHE A 120 2.32 -1.99 -7.51
CA PHE A 120 3.42 -2.75 -6.96
C PHE A 120 2.97 -3.73 -5.86
N LEU A 121 2.06 -3.32 -4.97
CA LEU A 121 1.57 -4.18 -3.89
C LEU A 121 0.55 -5.21 -4.36
N PHE A 122 -0.28 -4.88 -5.34
CA PHE A 122 -1.28 -5.79 -5.88
C PHE A 122 -1.59 -5.41 -7.35
N PRO A 123 -0.94 -6.05 -8.33
CA PRO A 123 -1.14 -5.77 -9.74
C PRO A 123 -2.60 -5.82 -10.17
N ASP A 124 -3.01 -4.96 -11.10
CA ASP A 124 -4.37 -4.93 -11.61
C ASP A 124 -4.78 -6.27 -12.24
N ALA A 125 -3.87 -6.92 -12.97
CA ALA A 125 -4.12 -8.23 -13.57
C ALA A 125 -4.40 -9.32 -12.53
N ASP A 126 -3.60 -9.37 -11.45
CA ASP A 126 -3.79 -10.32 -10.36
C ASP A 126 -5.09 -10.03 -9.61
N PHE A 127 -5.40 -8.76 -9.36
CA PHE A 127 -6.63 -8.33 -8.69
C PHE A 127 -7.87 -8.79 -9.48
N ILE A 128 -7.87 -8.57 -10.80
CA ILE A 128 -8.93 -9.02 -11.71
C ILE A 128 -9.03 -10.55 -11.70
N ALA A 129 -7.91 -11.25 -11.82
CA ALA A 129 -7.89 -12.70 -11.83
C ALA A 129 -8.49 -13.30 -10.56
N HIS A 130 -8.13 -12.76 -9.39
CA HIS A 130 -8.69 -13.21 -8.11
C HIS A 130 -10.19 -12.93 -8.01
N LEU A 131 -10.68 -11.73 -8.38
CA LEU A 131 -12.11 -11.44 -8.36
C LEU A 131 -12.90 -12.37 -9.30
N ASN A 132 -12.37 -12.63 -10.49
CA ASN A 132 -12.98 -13.56 -11.45
C ASN A 132 -13.02 -15.00 -10.88
N ALA A 133 -11.93 -15.47 -10.26
CA ALA A 133 -11.87 -16.77 -9.61
C ALA A 133 -12.89 -16.90 -8.45
N MET A 134 -13.19 -15.79 -7.76
CA MET A 134 -14.26 -15.72 -6.75
C MET A 134 -15.67 -15.60 -7.35
N GLY A 135 -15.82 -15.60 -8.68
CA GLY A 135 -17.11 -15.45 -9.36
C GLY A 135 -17.71 -14.03 -9.29
N VAL A 136 -16.89 -13.03 -9.01
CA VAL A 136 -17.34 -11.64 -8.89
C VAL A 136 -17.43 -10.99 -10.26
N SER A 137 -18.64 -10.64 -10.68
CA SER A 137 -18.88 -9.93 -11.93
C SER A 137 -18.60 -8.43 -11.80
N VAL A 138 -18.40 -7.76 -12.93
CA VAL A 138 -18.30 -6.30 -13.04
C VAL A 138 -19.49 -5.62 -12.34
N GLY A 139 -19.24 -4.62 -11.54
CA GLY A 139 -20.24 -3.88 -10.77
C GLY A 139 -20.79 -4.60 -9.53
N ARG A 140 -20.29 -5.78 -9.16
CA ARG A 140 -20.80 -6.60 -8.06
C ARG A 140 -19.85 -6.79 -6.87
N CYS A 141 -18.70 -6.15 -6.90
CA CYS A 141 -17.76 -6.23 -5.78
C CYS A 141 -18.29 -5.43 -4.58
N SER A 142 -18.47 -6.11 -3.46
CA SER A 142 -18.93 -5.53 -2.20
C SER A 142 -17.77 -5.38 -1.18
N PRO A 143 -17.98 -4.69 -0.04
CA PRO A 143 -17.00 -4.68 1.04
C PRO A 143 -16.64 -6.08 1.54
N GLU A 144 -17.60 -6.99 1.66
CA GLU A 144 -17.39 -8.39 2.06
C GLU A 144 -16.46 -9.09 1.08
N THR A 145 -16.69 -8.90 -0.22
CA THR A 145 -15.82 -9.45 -1.28
C THR A 145 -14.36 -9.01 -1.07
N LEU A 146 -14.13 -7.72 -0.78
CA LEU A 146 -12.77 -7.21 -0.55
C LEU A 146 -12.15 -7.75 0.74
N VAL A 147 -12.95 -8.00 1.77
CA VAL A 147 -12.47 -8.64 3.01
C VAL A 147 -12.05 -10.09 2.73
N HIS A 148 -12.85 -10.86 1.99
CA HIS A 148 -12.50 -12.22 1.57
C HIS A 148 -11.22 -12.22 0.71
N LEU A 149 -11.15 -11.35 -0.31
CA LEU A 149 -9.99 -11.22 -1.20
C LEU A 149 -8.71 -10.89 -0.42
N LYS A 150 -8.76 -9.93 0.51
CA LYS A 150 -7.59 -9.58 1.33
C LYS A 150 -7.15 -10.75 2.20
N ARG A 151 -8.08 -11.51 2.74
CA ARG A 151 -7.79 -12.67 3.58
C ARG A 151 -7.13 -13.80 2.80
N GLU A 152 -7.64 -14.08 1.61
CA GLU A 152 -7.12 -15.10 0.71
C GLU A 152 -5.71 -14.76 0.23
N THR A 153 -5.53 -13.57 -0.32
CA THR A 153 -4.26 -13.13 -0.92
C THR A 153 -3.23 -12.68 0.11
N ARG A 154 -3.67 -12.32 1.31
CA ARG A 154 -2.85 -11.69 2.37
C ARG A 154 -2.10 -10.45 1.88
N THR A 155 -2.69 -9.74 0.90
CA THR A 155 -2.08 -8.53 0.35
C THR A 155 -1.85 -7.47 1.44
N THR A 156 -0.76 -6.73 1.29
CA THR A 156 -0.45 -5.55 2.10
C THR A 156 -1.07 -4.25 1.54
N LEU A 157 -1.76 -4.32 0.40
CA LEU A 157 -2.60 -3.21 -0.03
C LEU A 157 -3.78 -3.05 0.94
N SER A 158 -3.97 -1.83 1.45
CA SER A 158 -5.04 -1.55 2.43
C SER A 158 -6.44 -1.76 1.84
N TYR A 159 -7.44 -1.95 2.70
CA TYR A 159 -8.84 -2.01 2.25
C TYR A 159 -9.25 -0.77 1.44
N ALA A 160 -8.81 0.43 1.84
CA ALA A 160 -9.08 1.65 1.09
C ALA A 160 -8.44 1.60 -0.32
N GLY A 161 -7.19 1.15 -0.43
CA GLY A 161 -6.52 0.97 -1.72
C GLY A 161 -7.21 -0.07 -2.60
N MET A 162 -7.66 -1.19 -2.00
CA MET A 162 -8.43 -2.22 -2.72
C MET A 162 -9.79 -1.69 -3.20
N ALA A 163 -10.47 -0.88 -2.37
CA ALA A 163 -11.76 -0.25 -2.74
C ALA A 163 -11.60 0.70 -3.93
N ILE A 164 -10.60 1.58 -3.90
CA ILE A 164 -10.26 2.46 -5.02
C ILE A 164 -9.95 1.64 -6.29
N LYS A 165 -9.18 0.57 -6.16
CA LYS A 165 -8.84 -0.32 -7.28
C LYS A 165 -10.07 -1.01 -7.85
N ALA A 166 -10.98 -1.53 -7.02
CA ALA A 166 -12.21 -2.18 -7.44
C ALA A 166 -13.13 -1.23 -8.23
N GLU A 167 -13.31 0.01 -7.76
CA GLU A 167 -14.11 1.02 -8.44
C GLU A 167 -13.43 1.46 -9.75
N ARG A 168 -12.12 1.71 -9.75
CA ARG A 168 -11.38 2.10 -10.94
C ARG A 168 -11.41 1.04 -12.04
N LEU A 169 -11.36 -0.24 -11.68
CA LEU A 169 -11.44 -1.37 -12.59
C LEU A 169 -12.88 -1.75 -12.97
N GLY A 170 -13.88 -1.03 -12.47
CA GLY A 170 -15.29 -1.25 -12.79
C GLY A 170 -15.93 -2.44 -12.05
N PHE A 171 -15.25 -3.08 -11.11
CA PHE A 171 -15.85 -4.17 -10.32
C PHE A 171 -16.85 -3.66 -9.27
N ALA A 172 -16.78 -2.39 -8.88
CA ALA A 172 -17.79 -1.74 -8.05
C ALA A 172 -18.22 -0.40 -8.68
N PRO A 173 -19.47 0.05 -8.48
CA PRO A 173 -19.87 1.40 -8.84
C PRO A 173 -19.07 2.45 -8.06
N ARG A 174 -18.90 3.65 -8.62
CA ARG A 174 -18.18 4.73 -7.95
C ARG A 174 -18.80 5.07 -6.59
N ASP A 175 -17.94 5.42 -5.66
CA ASP A 175 -18.31 5.87 -4.31
C ASP A 175 -19.14 4.86 -3.48
N THR A 176 -19.15 3.58 -3.87
CA THR A 176 -19.87 2.53 -3.13
C THR A 176 -18.98 1.86 -2.08
N VAL A 177 -17.89 1.25 -2.51
CA VAL A 177 -16.96 0.55 -1.59
C VAL A 177 -15.94 1.50 -0.97
N THR A 178 -15.57 2.59 -1.63
CA THR A 178 -14.67 3.63 -1.07
C THR A 178 -15.34 4.41 0.06
N ALA A 179 -16.67 4.59 0.03
CA ALA A 179 -17.44 5.20 1.11
C ALA A 179 -17.50 4.34 2.38
N PHE A 180 -17.26 3.02 2.28
CA PHE A 180 -17.35 2.11 3.42
C PHE A 180 -16.18 2.32 4.40
N LYS A 181 -16.46 2.52 5.68
CA LYS A 181 -15.47 2.78 6.74
C LYS A 181 -15.35 1.67 7.77
N GLY A 182 -16.24 0.70 7.73
CA GLY A 182 -16.37 -0.35 8.76
C GLY A 182 -15.47 -1.57 8.59
N TRP A 183 -14.37 -1.50 7.83
CA TRP A 183 -13.55 -2.63 7.41
C TRP A 183 -13.14 -3.60 8.52
N LYS A 184 -12.61 -3.07 9.63
CA LYS A 184 -12.19 -3.89 10.75
C LYS A 184 -13.35 -4.62 11.43
N LYS A 185 -14.49 -3.93 11.60
CA LYS A 185 -15.69 -4.53 12.19
C LYS A 185 -16.26 -5.61 11.28
N LEU A 186 -16.29 -5.36 9.97
CA LEU A 186 -16.74 -6.33 8.98
C LEU A 186 -15.83 -7.57 8.95
N GLU A 187 -14.52 -7.40 8.98
CA GLU A 187 -13.55 -8.49 9.05
C GLU A 187 -13.75 -9.33 10.33
N GLU A 188 -13.98 -8.68 11.48
CA GLU A 188 -14.26 -9.35 12.75
C GLU A 188 -15.62 -10.09 12.74
N GLN A 189 -16.62 -9.56 12.03
CA GLN A 189 -17.92 -10.23 11.84
C GLN A 189 -17.82 -11.47 10.97
N LEU A 190 -17.06 -11.42 9.88
CA LEU A 190 -16.92 -12.53 8.93
C LEU A 190 -15.99 -13.64 9.43
N TYR A 191 -14.95 -13.29 10.18
CA TYR A 191 -13.88 -14.23 10.55
C TYR A 191 -13.60 -14.35 12.05
N GLY A 192 -14.33 -13.61 12.87
CA GLY A 192 -14.08 -13.53 14.31
C GLY A 192 -12.89 -12.63 14.66
N VAL A 193 -12.75 -12.33 15.95
CA VAL A 193 -11.65 -11.53 16.48
C VAL A 193 -10.34 -12.32 16.41
N ASN A 194 -9.30 -11.71 15.88
CA ASN A 194 -7.98 -12.33 15.83
C ASN A 194 -7.54 -12.77 17.25
N PRO A 195 -7.24 -14.08 17.49
CA PRO A 195 -6.91 -14.60 18.82
C PRO A 195 -5.76 -13.89 19.53
N TRP A 196 -4.77 -13.39 18.76
CA TRP A 196 -3.65 -12.64 19.31
C TRP A 196 -4.08 -11.24 19.81
N LYS A 197 -5.01 -10.58 19.12
CA LYS A 197 -5.59 -9.31 19.58
C LYS A 197 -6.46 -9.52 20.82
N ALA A 198 -7.24 -10.58 20.87
CA ALA A 198 -8.06 -10.94 22.02
C ALA A 198 -7.20 -11.21 23.26
N ARG A 199 -6.08 -11.95 23.12
CA ARG A 199 -5.12 -12.20 24.21
C ARG A 199 -4.40 -10.92 24.66
N ALA A 200 -4.02 -10.01 23.76
CA ALA A 200 -3.40 -8.74 24.09
C ALA A 200 -4.36 -7.80 24.86
N ALA A 201 -5.63 -7.78 24.46
CA ALA A 201 -6.68 -7.02 25.15
C ALA A 201 -6.93 -7.54 26.59
N SER A 202 -7.00 -8.86 26.77
CA SER A 202 -7.17 -9.48 28.09
C SER A 202 -5.99 -9.23 29.04
N ARG A 203 -4.75 -9.17 28.52
CA ARG A 203 -3.56 -8.81 29.32
C ARG A 203 -3.58 -7.36 29.76
N ARG A 204 -4.00 -6.41 28.89
CA ARG A 204 -4.13 -4.99 29.25
C ARG A 204 -5.22 -4.72 30.26
N GLY A 205 -6.32 -5.47 30.21
CA GLY A 205 -7.40 -5.38 31.20
C GLY A 205 -7.02 -5.84 32.62
N ARG A 206 -6.04 -6.76 32.73
CA ARG A 206 -5.52 -7.25 34.02
C ARG A 206 -4.45 -6.38 34.67
N GLN A 207 -3.91 -5.38 33.95
CA GLN A 207 -2.85 -4.48 34.43
C GLN A 207 -3.34 -3.09 34.83
N ARG A 208 -4.64 -2.89 35.06
CA ARG A 208 -5.14 -1.69 35.72
C ARG A 208 -5.44 -2.04 37.21
N PRO A 209 -4.52 -1.78 38.14
CA PRO A 209 -4.88 -1.71 39.56
C PRO A 209 -5.70 -0.46 39.79
N ASN A 210 -6.68 -0.56 40.70
CA ASN A 210 -7.41 0.56 41.28
C ASN A 210 -6.48 1.60 41.91
#